data_cababd5d69063e6883ae10e04881754a
#
_entry.id   cababd5d69063e6883ae10e04881754a
#
_cell.length_a   1.000
_cell.length_b   1.000
_cell.length_c   1.000
_cell.angle_alpha   90.00
_cell.angle_beta   90.00
_cell.angle_gamma   90.00
#
_symmetry.space_group_name_H-M   'P 1'
#
loop_
_entity.id
_entity.type
_entity.pdbx_description
1 polymer ?
#
loop_
_entity_poly.entity_id
_entity_poly.type
_entity_poly.pdbx_seq_one_letter_code
_entity_poly.pdbx_strand_id
1 'polypeptide(L)'
;MVRRCRPLLGTFVEITASDEGLCEAGFSAIVEVQRLLSAHDPASELSAINRTAHLRPVAVHRWTEAVLRRALFWAEASDGTFDPTVGGLMAARGLLPADSGAPAVDPLANWHDVRLQDGAVHFGRPLRLDLGGIAKGFAVDCAVDAMRDAGADCGFVNAGGDVRALGGSPWTVTIVSPGSRRPLAIVALRDAALATSAPHAGRSGLDIRHLPTADGTNISVSIEAPSAMDADALTKILMAGVQERHHYLELAGASALLIAADERITSLDTRELA
;
A
#
# COMPACT_ATOMS: atom_id res chain seq x y z
N MET A 1 -17.65 -15.80 -15.11
CA MET A 1 -16.91 -15.13 -14.03
C MET A 1 -17.72 -15.14 -12.76
N VAL A 2 -17.11 -15.51 -11.63
CA VAL A 2 -17.69 -15.46 -10.28
C VAL A 2 -17.11 -14.25 -9.58
N ARG A 3 -17.93 -13.52 -8.83
CA ARG A 3 -17.52 -12.36 -8.02
C ARG A 3 -17.87 -12.64 -6.57
N ARG A 4 -16.92 -12.46 -5.67
CA ARG A 4 -17.05 -12.64 -4.21
C ARG A 4 -16.53 -11.40 -3.50
N CYS A 5 -17.11 -11.10 -2.32
CA CYS A 5 -16.71 -9.95 -1.51
C CYS A 5 -16.63 -10.37 -0.03
N ARG A 6 -15.57 -9.90 0.67
CA ARG A 6 -15.33 -10.15 2.10
C ARG A 6 -14.81 -8.89 2.81
N PRO A 7 -15.17 -8.66 4.08
CA PRO A 7 -14.57 -7.62 4.89
C PRO A 7 -13.16 -8.07 5.35
N LEU A 8 -12.11 -7.53 4.73
CA LEU A 8 -10.70 -7.80 5.02
C LEU A 8 -9.90 -6.49 4.91
N LEU A 9 -8.72 -6.42 5.50
CA LEU A 9 -7.81 -5.27 5.42
C LEU A 9 -8.44 -3.93 5.88
N GLY A 10 -9.44 -3.97 6.75
CA GLY A 10 -10.20 -2.80 7.19
C GLY A 10 -11.12 -2.19 6.11
N THR A 11 -11.38 -2.92 5.03
CA THR A 11 -12.24 -2.51 3.91
C THR A 11 -13.05 -3.70 3.37
N PHE A 12 -13.72 -3.51 2.23
CA PHE A 12 -14.28 -4.61 1.47
C PHE A 12 -13.30 -5.04 0.39
N VAL A 13 -12.95 -6.32 0.40
CA VAL A 13 -12.14 -6.96 -0.65
C VAL A 13 -13.05 -7.72 -1.59
N GLU A 14 -12.91 -7.45 -2.86
CA GLU A 14 -13.67 -8.07 -3.93
C GLU A 14 -12.75 -8.80 -4.89
N ILE A 15 -13.07 -10.06 -5.18
CA ILE A 15 -12.33 -10.89 -6.12
C ILE A 15 -13.27 -11.41 -7.20
N THR A 16 -12.86 -11.28 -8.45
CA THR A 16 -13.55 -11.81 -9.63
C THR A 16 -12.61 -12.79 -10.35
N ALA A 17 -13.09 -14.02 -10.58
CA ALA A 17 -12.33 -15.08 -11.26
C ALA A 17 -13.27 -15.98 -12.07
N SER A 18 -12.73 -16.99 -12.79
CA SER A 18 -13.55 -17.94 -13.57
C SER A 18 -14.45 -18.81 -12.68
N ASP A 19 -13.98 -19.16 -11.49
CA ASP A 19 -14.70 -20.00 -10.53
C ASP A 19 -14.46 -19.58 -9.07
N GLU A 20 -15.18 -20.22 -8.15
CA GLU A 20 -15.15 -19.89 -6.72
C GLU A 20 -13.86 -20.33 -6.03
N GLY A 21 -13.25 -21.44 -6.46
CA GLY A 21 -12.00 -21.95 -5.87
C GLY A 21 -10.84 -20.96 -6.06
N LEU A 22 -10.78 -20.32 -7.22
CA LEU A 22 -9.81 -19.25 -7.49
C LEU A 22 -10.03 -18.02 -6.62
N CYS A 23 -11.30 -17.63 -6.37
CA CYS A 23 -11.59 -16.56 -5.43
C CYS A 23 -11.12 -16.92 -4.01
N GLU A 24 -11.33 -18.18 -3.58
CA GLU A 24 -10.89 -18.66 -2.25
C GLU A 24 -9.36 -18.66 -2.12
N ALA A 25 -8.63 -19.02 -3.16
CA ALA A 25 -7.17 -18.94 -3.18
C ALA A 25 -6.71 -17.50 -2.92
N GLY A 26 -7.29 -16.53 -3.62
CA GLY A 26 -6.99 -15.10 -3.44
C GLY A 26 -7.34 -14.61 -2.03
N PHE A 27 -8.52 -14.94 -1.51
CA PHE A 27 -8.91 -14.55 -0.13
C PHE A 27 -7.99 -15.17 0.92
N SER A 28 -7.58 -16.41 0.76
CA SER A 28 -6.67 -17.09 1.69
C SER A 28 -5.33 -16.38 1.78
N ALA A 29 -4.78 -15.93 0.64
CA ALA A 29 -3.55 -15.14 0.61
C ALA A 29 -3.71 -13.79 1.34
N ILE A 30 -4.82 -13.08 1.14
CA ILE A 30 -5.11 -11.81 1.83
C ILE A 30 -5.24 -12.00 3.34
N VAL A 31 -5.92 -13.06 3.77
CA VAL A 31 -6.06 -13.40 5.21
C VAL A 31 -4.68 -13.63 5.83
N GLU A 32 -3.79 -14.32 5.14
CA GLU A 32 -2.43 -14.56 5.65
C GLU A 32 -1.61 -13.27 5.70
N VAL A 33 -1.69 -12.41 4.68
CA VAL A 33 -1.03 -11.08 4.73
C VAL A 33 -1.57 -10.25 5.90
N GLN A 34 -2.88 -10.23 6.11
CA GLN A 34 -3.48 -9.51 7.24
C GLN A 34 -3.01 -10.07 8.60
N ARG A 35 -2.93 -11.40 8.75
CA ARG A 35 -2.41 -12.06 9.95
C ARG A 35 -0.96 -11.66 10.24
N LEU A 36 -0.14 -11.51 9.21
CA LEU A 36 1.26 -11.13 9.35
C LEU A 36 1.44 -9.63 9.63
N LEU A 37 0.76 -8.76 8.89
CA LEU A 37 1.11 -7.34 8.76
C LEU A 37 0.10 -6.37 9.40
N SER A 38 -0.94 -6.84 10.08
CA SER A 38 -1.91 -5.94 10.71
C SER A 38 -1.29 -5.22 11.91
N ALA A 39 -1.21 -3.89 11.84
CA ALA A 39 -0.84 -3.06 12.99
C ALA A 39 -1.95 -2.94 14.06
N HIS A 40 -3.16 -3.45 13.75
CA HIS A 40 -4.33 -3.45 14.65
C HIS A 40 -4.51 -4.79 15.40
N ASP A 41 -3.83 -5.84 14.98
CA ASP A 41 -3.87 -7.14 15.63
C ASP A 41 -2.64 -7.32 16.55
N PRO A 42 -2.80 -7.38 17.88
CA PRO A 42 -1.68 -7.58 18.79
C PRO A 42 -0.99 -8.95 18.62
N ALA A 43 -1.65 -9.92 17.98
CA ALA A 43 -1.09 -11.23 17.68
C ALA A 43 -0.34 -11.29 16.35
N SER A 44 -0.37 -10.24 15.53
CA SER A 44 0.32 -10.21 14.26
C SER A 44 1.84 -10.27 14.41
N GLU A 45 2.52 -10.74 13.35
CA GLU A 45 3.98 -10.73 13.30
C GLU A 45 4.53 -9.29 13.36
N LEU A 46 3.90 -8.33 12.68
CA LEU A 46 4.27 -6.91 12.75
C LEU A 46 4.21 -6.37 14.19
N SER A 47 3.18 -6.73 14.96
CA SER A 47 3.07 -6.34 16.36
C SER A 47 4.16 -7.00 17.22
N ALA A 48 4.52 -8.25 16.96
CA ALA A 48 5.64 -8.92 17.62
C ALA A 48 6.99 -8.25 17.30
N ILE A 49 7.22 -7.88 16.03
CA ILE A 49 8.40 -7.11 15.59
C ILE A 49 8.47 -5.79 16.38
N ASN A 50 7.39 -5.02 16.41
CA ASN A 50 7.32 -3.72 17.07
C ASN A 50 7.63 -3.80 18.58
N ARG A 51 7.28 -4.90 19.24
CA ARG A 51 7.57 -5.11 20.67
C ARG A 51 8.98 -5.60 20.95
N THR A 52 9.63 -6.31 20.01
CA THR A 52 10.81 -7.12 20.33
C THR A 52 12.07 -6.76 19.54
N ALA A 53 11.94 -6.20 18.34
CA ALA A 53 13.07 -6.05 17.42
C ALA A 53 14.15 -5.06 17.91
N HIS A 54 13.85 -4.18 18.86
CA HIS A 54 14.83 -3.31 19.50
C HIS A 54 15.69 -4.03 20.57
N LEU A 55 15.25 -5.20 21.04
CA LEU A 55 15.97 -5.99 22.04
C LEU A 55 16.86 -7.07 21.40
N ARG A 56 16.38 -7.66 20.32
CA ARG A 56 17.05 -8.77 19.61
C ARG A 56 16.49 -8.93 18.20
N PRO A 57 17.23 -9.54 17.27
CA PRO A 57 16.70 -9.90 15.95
C PRO A 57 15.46 -10.80 16.08
N VAL A 58 14.44 -10.52 15.25
CA VAL A 58 13.18 -11.27 15.16
C VAL A 58 13.13 -11.91 13.78
N ALA A 59 13.11 -13.26 13.75
CA ALA A 59 12.89 -13.99 12.50
C ALA A 59 11.49 -13.69 11.96
N VAL A 60 11.38 -13.47 10.65
CA VAL A 60 10.13 -13.05 10.01
C VAL A 60 9.75 -13.97 8.86
N HIS A 61 8.45 -14.03 8.58
CA HIS A 61 7.93 -14.73 7.42
C HIS A 61 8.45 -14.09 6.13
N ARG A 62 8.67 -14.90 5.08
CA ARG A 62 9.15 -14.43 3.77
C ARG A 62 8.36 -13.26 3.17
N TRP A 63 7.06 -13.20 3.43
CA TRP A 63 6.18 -12.11 2.97
C TRP A 63 6.43 -10.82 3.75
N THR A 64 6.61 -10.92 5.06
CA THR A 64 6.99 -9.76 5.89
C THR A 64 8.35 -9.23 5.49
N GLU A 65 9.32 -10.12 5.23
CA GLU A 65 10.63 -9.74 4.69
C GLU A 65 10.51 -9.00 3.36
N ALA A 66 9.71 -9.52 2.42
CA ALA A 66 9.51 -8.91 1.10
C ALA A 66 8.93 -7.49 1.20
N VAL A 67 7.88 -7.32 2.02
CA VAL A 67 7.26 -5.99 2.23
C VAL A 67 8.22 -5.02 2.91
N LEU A 68 8.93 -5.45 3.95
CA LEU A 68 9.91 -4.60 4.65
C LEU A 68 11.04 -4.18 3.73
N ARG A 69 11.58 -5.11 2.93
CA ARG A 69 12.62 -4.81 1.94
C ARG A 69 12.15 -3.76 0.94
N ARG A 70 10.92 -3.88 0.43
CA ARG A 70 10.38 -2.91 -0.51
C ARG A 70 10.03 -1.58 0.15
N ALA A 71 9.53 -1.60 1.39
CA ALA A 71 9.27 -0.39 2.18
C ALA A 71 10.56 0.41 2.46
N LEU A 72 11.65 -0.28 2.82
CA LEU A 72 12.96 0.34 3.02
C LEU A 72 13.56 0.87 1.71
N PHE A 73 13.37 0.15 0.59
CA PHE A 73 13.75 0.67 -0.73
C PHE A 73 13.06 2.01 -1.03
N TRP A 74 11.73 2.10 -0.81
CA TRP A 74 11.01 3.35 -1.04
C TRP A 74 11.37 4.43 -0.02
N ALA A 75 11.69 4.08 1.22
CA ALA A 75 12.17 5.02 2.22
C ALA A 75 13.51 5.64 1.78
N GLU A 76 14.46 4.81 1.34
CA GLU A 76 15.75 5.25 0.80
C GLU A 76 15.60 6.09 -0.46
N ALA A 77 14.86 5.59 -1.45
CA ALA A 77 14.66 6.27 -2.74
C ALA A 77 13.99 7.64 -2.59
N SER A 78 13.12 7.81 -1.58
CA SER A 78 12.37 9.06 -1.35
C SER A 78 12.91 9.92 -0.21
N ASP A 79 14.12 9.61 0.30
CA ASP A 79 14.76 10.29 1.44
C ASP A 79 13.80 10.45 2.63
N GLY A 80 13.10 9.35 2.97
CA GLY A 80 12.16 9.30 4.08
C GLY A 80 10.80 9.97 3.83
N THR A 81 10.50 10.44 2.63
CA THR A 81 9.14 10.91 2.30
C THR A 81 8.13 9.78 2.45
N PHE A 82 8.47 8.57 2.03
CA PHE A 82 7.82 7.34 2.45
C PHE A 82 8.63 6.74 3.61
N ASP A 83 8.07 6.70 4.82
CA ASP A 83 8.76 6.17 5.98
C ASP A 83 7.90 5.10 6.68
N PRO A 84 8.32 3.82 6.66
CA PRO A 84 7.60 2.75 7.36
C PRO A 84 7.71 2.84 8.89
N THR A 85 8.50 3.75 9.46
CA THR A 85 8.71 3.89 10.91
C THR A 85 7.79 4.90 11.57
N VAL A 86 6.81 5.44 10.83
CA VAL A 86 5.84 6.43 11.33
C VAL A 86 4.83 5.87 12.34
N GLY A 87 4.87 4.58 12.65
CA GLY A 87 3.88 3.91 13.50
C GLY A 87 3.77 4.51 14.90
N GLY A 88 4.86 5.05 15.46
CA GLY A 88 4.84 5.77 16.73
C GLY A 88 4.04 7.07 16.64
N LEU A 89 4.28 7.85 15.59
CA LEU A 89 3.53 9.09 15.30
C LEU A 89 2.04 8.80 15.04
N MET A 90 1.74 7.72 14.30
CA MET A 90 0.37 7.28 14.03
C MET A 90 -0.37 6.91 15.32
N ALA A 91 0.28 6.19 16.24
CA ALA A 91 -0.28 5.85 17.53
C ALA A 91 -0.50 7.09 18.42
N ALA A 92 0.45 8.01 18.47
CA ALA A 92 0.34 9.28 19.21
C ALA A 92 -0.84 10.14 18.73
N ARG A 93 -1.22 10.01 17.45
CA ARG A 93 -2.39 10.68 16.85
C ARG A 93 -3.69 9.88 16.93
N GLY A 94 -3.69 8.72 17.59
CA GLY A 94 -4.87 7.85 17.74
C GLY A 94 -5.27 7.12 16.45
N LEU A 95 -4.40 7.06 15.44
CA LEU A 95 -4.64 6.39 14.16
C LEU A 95 -4.27 4.90 14.19
N LEU A 96 -3.43 4.51 15.13
CA LEU A 96 -3.13 3.12 15.48
C LEU A 96 -3.49 2.86 16.95
N PRO A 97 -3.85 1.61 17.30
CA PRO A 97 -4.12 1.26 18.69
C PRO A 97 -2.85 1.47 19.54
N ALA A 98 -3.03 1.86 20.79
CA ALA A 98 -1.95 1.82 21.76
C ALA A 98 -1.52 0.35 21.95
N ASP A 99 -0.22 0.07 21.89
CA ASP A 99 0.33 -1.24 22.23
C ASP A 99 1.03 -1.13 23.60
N SER A 100 0.39 -1.66 24.64
CA SER A 100 0.91 -1.63 26.00
C SER A 100 2.21 -2.41 26.19
N GLY A 101 2.56 -3.28 25.24
CA GLY A 101 3.80 -4.05 25.23
C GLY A 101 4.92 -3.44 24.40
N ALA A 102 4.63 -2.40 23.60
CA ALA A 102 5.64 -1.73 22.80
C ALA A 102 6.45 -0.73 23.65
N PRO A 103 7.77 -0.58 23.38
CA PRO A 103 8.58 0.44 24.05
C PRO A 103 8.15 1.84 23.63
N ALA A 104 8.53 2.83 24.45
CA ALA A 104 8.48 4.22 24.01
C ALA A 104 9.39 4.40 22.79
N VAL A 105 8.85 5.01 21.75
CA VAL A 105 9.61 5.27 20.51
C VAL A 105 10.68 6.32 20.77
N ASP A 106 11.92 6.05 20.36
CA ASP A 106 12.97 7.06 20.35
C ASP A 106 12.63 8.15 19.32
N PRO A 107 12.56 9.43 19.71
CA PRO A 107 12.19 10.51 18.78
C PRO A 107 13.21 10.74 17.66
N LEU A 108 14.42 10.19 17.75
CA LEU A 108 15.44 10.23 16.70
C LEU A 108 15.45 8.99 15.82
N ALA A 109 14.62 7.98 16.13
CA ALA A 109 14.53 6.76 15.34
C ALA A 109 13.85 7.05 13.99
N ASN A 110 14.37 6.42 12.95
CA ASN A 110 13.85 6.50 11.60
C ASN A 110 14.18 5.22 10.82
N TRP A 111 13.87 5.16 9.53
CA TRP A 111 14.05 3.97 8.70
C TRP A 111 15.51 3.47 8.61
N HIS A 112 16.53 4.29 8.82
CA HIS A 112 17.94 3.86 8.91
C HIS A 112 18.23 2.94 10.11
N ASP A 113 17.39 2.99 11.15
CA ASP A 113 17.50 2.11 12.31
C ASP A 113 16.90 0.71 12.08
N VAL A 114 16.24 0.47 10.94
CA VAL A 114 15.69 -0.84 10.58
C VAL A 114 16.73 -1.65 9.82
N ARG A 115 17.14 -2.77 10.38
CA ARG A 115 18.07 -3.72 9.76
C ARG A 115 17.33 -4.99 9.39
N LEU A 116 17.43 -5.37 8.12
CA LEU A 116 16.82 -6.58 7.58
C LEU A 116 17.93 -7.47 7.02
N GLN A 117 18.24 -8.55 7.72
CA GLN A 117 19.34 -9.45 7.37
C GLN A 117 18.97 -10.91 7.70
N ASP A 118 19.29 -11.84 6.81
CA ASP A 118 19.16 -13.30 7.00
C ASP A 118 17.73 -13.71 7.46
N GLY A 119 16.69 -13.09 6.91
CA GLY A 119 15.29 -13.37 7.27
C GLY A 119 14.90 -12.89 8.67
N ALA A 120 15.65 -11.96 9.26
CA ALA A 120 15.36 -11.37 10.56
C ALA A 120 15.39 -9.83 10.53
N VAL A 121 14.58 -9.23 11.37
CA VAL A 121 14.48 -7.77 11.57
C VAL A 121 15.06 -7.40 12.94
N HIS A 122 15.86 -6.34 12.97
CA HIS A 122 16.40 -5.74 14.18
C HIS A 122 16.34 -4.22 14.09
N PHE A 123 16.02 -3.56 15.21
CA PHE A 123 15.99 -2.10 15.29
C PHE A 123 17.22 -1.60 16.06
N GLY A 124 17.93 -0.63 15.51
CA GLY A 124 19.04 0.06 16.17
C GLY A 124 18.60 0.94 17.34
N ARG A 125 17.34 1.40 17.32
CA ARG A 125 16.67 2.19 18.36
C ARG A 125 15.21 1.71 18.50
N PRO A 126 14.57 1.92 19.67
CA PRO A 126 13.15 1.66 19.81
C PRO A 126 12.33 2.47 18.80
N LEU A 127 11.63 1.81 17.89
CA LEU A 127 10.75 2.41 16.89
C LEU A 127 9.51 1.55 16.69
N ARG A 128 8.53 2.07 15.95
CA ARG A 128 7.33 1.35 15.60
C ARG A 128 7.07 1.43 14.10
N LEU A 129 7.02 0.27 13.46
CA LEU A 129 6.63 0.15 12.05
C LEU A 129 5.13 0.32 11.87
N ASP A 130 4.75 0.98 10.78
CA ASP A 130 3.43 0.96 10.16
C ASP A 130 3.60 0.69 8.67
N LEU A 131 3.03 -0.40 8.19
CA LEU A 131 3.09 -0.81 6.78
C LEU A 131 1.79 -0.48 6.02
N GLY A 132 0.89 0.32 6.60
CA GLY A 132 -0.41 0.67 6.02
C GLY A 132 -0.33 1.37 4.65
N GLY A 133 0.83 1.95 4.31
CA GLY A 133 1.07 2.61 3.02
C GLY A 133 1.55 1.68 1.89
N ILE A 134 1.73 0.38 2.14
CA ILE A 134 2.28 -0.59 1.18
C ILE A 134 1.66 -1.99 1.31
N ALA A 135 1.21 -2.36 2.51
CA ALA A 135 0.76 -3.72 2.80
C ALA A 135 -0.57 -4.09 2.13
N LYS A 136 -1.45 -3.11 1.85
CA LYS A 136 -2.70 -3.38 1.10
C LYS A 136 -2.40 -3.77 -0.34
N GLY A 137 -1.53 -3.00 -1.01
CA GLY A 137 -1.07 -3.32 -2.34
C GLY A 137 -0.40 -4.70 -2.40
N PHE A 138 0.47 -5.00 -1.42
CA PHE A 138 1.08 -6.32 -1.32
C PHE A 138 0.06 -7.44 -1.15
N ALA A 139 -0.99 -7.25 -0.35
CA ALA A 139 -2.04 -8.25 -0.19
C ALA A 139 -2.80 -8.50 -1.50
N VAL A 140 -3.02 -7.47 -2.29
CA VAL A 140 -3.62 -7.56 -3.63
C VAL A 140 -2.69 -8.34 -4.58
N ASP A 141 -1.39 -8.08 -4.54
CA ASP A 141 -0.39 -8.83 -5.32
C ASP A 141 -0.38 -10.30 -4.93
N CYS A 142 -0.30 -10.62 -3.64
CA CYS A 142 -0.37 -12.00 -3.15
C CYS A 142 -1.66 -12.73 -3.55
N ALA A 143 -2.79 -12.04 -3.57
CA ALA A 143 -4.06 -12.62 -4.00
C ALA A 143 -4.03 -13.00 -5.48
N VAL A 144 -3.54 -12.10 -6.34
CA VAL A 144 -3.43 -12.36 -7.79
C VAL A 144 -2.44 -13.48 -8.04
N ASP A 145 -1.31 -13.51 -7.35
CA ASP A 145 -0.31 -14.58 -7.49
C ASP A 145 -0.87 -15.93 -7.04
N ALA A 146 -1.61 -15.99 -5.93
CA ALA A 146 -2.28 -17.20 -5.47
C ALA A 146 -3.36 -17.70 -6.46
N MET A 147 -4.09 -16.79 -7.08
CA MET A 147 -5.05 -17.14 -8.15
C MET A 147 -4.31 -17.70 -9.38
N ARG A 148 -3.20 -17.09 -9.79
CA ARG A 148 -2.37 -17.54 -10.92
C ARG A 148 -1.79 -18.93 -10.64
N ASP A 149 -1.25 -19.16 -9.43
CA ASP A 149 -0.71 -20.46 -9.01
C ASP A 149 -1.79 -21.55 -8.95
N ALA A 150 -3.04 -21.17 -8.67
CA ALA A 150 -4.21 -22.05 -8.71
C ALA A 150 -4.75 -22.28 -10.14
N GLY A 151 -4.15 -21.67 -11.17
CA GLY A 151 -4.50 -21.89 -12.60
C GLY A 151 -5.43 -20.82 -13.18
N ALA A 152 -5.55 -19.64 -12.57
CA ALA A 152 -6.32 -18.55 -13.16
C ALA A 152 -5.58 -17.91 -14.35
N ASP A 153 -6.23 -17.85 -15.52
CA ASP A 153 -5.75 -17.14 -16.71
C ASP A 153 -6.19 -15.66 -16.70
N CYS A 154 -7.26 -15.35 -15.97
CA CYS A 154 -7.78 -13.99 -15.84
C CYS A 154 -8.50 -13.83 -14.50
N GLY A 155 -8.46 -12.60 -13.98
CA GLY A 155 -9.09 -12.25 -12.73
C GLY A 155 -8.89 -10.80 -12.35
N PHE A 156 -9.58 -10.39 -11.28
CA PHE A 156 -9.51 -9.03 -10.78
C PHE A 156 -9.65 -9.02 -9.26
N VAL A 157 -8.76 -8.33 -8.58
CA VAL A 157 -8.80 -8.12 -7.13
C VAL A 157 -8.93 -6.64 -6.84
N ASN A 158 -9.83 -6.28 -5.94
CA ASN A 158 -10.04 -4.90 -5.46
C ASN A 158 -10.09 -4.90 -3.93
N ALA A 159 -9.18 -4.20 -3.30
CA ALA A 159 -9.11 -4.02 -1.86
C ALA A 159 -9.25 -2.52 -1.50
N GLY A 160 -10.49 -2.01 -1.52
CA GLY A 160 -10.78 -0.63 -1.15
C GLY A 160 -10.17 0.42 -2.07
N GLY A 161 -10.03 0.11 -3.36
CA GLY A 161 -9.49 0.99 -4.39
C GLY A 161 -8.06 0.66 -4.83
N ASP A 162 -7.33 -0.19 -4.09
CA ASP A 162 -6.10 -0.81 -4.58
C ASP A 162 -6.51 -2.06 -5.36
N VAL A 163 -6.20 -2.08 -6.64
CA VAL A 163 -6.68 -3.11 -7.55
C VAL A 163 -5.54 -3.72 -8.36
N ARG A 164 -5.71 -4.97 -8.77
CA ARG A 164 -4.83 -5.63 -9.74
C ARG A 164 -5.64 -6.51 -10.68
N ALA A 165 -5.36 -6.35 -11.97
CA ALA A 165 -5.88 -7.19 -13.04
C ALA A 165 -4.91 -8.33 -13.34
N LEU A 166 -5.45 -9.51 -13.63
CA LEU A 166 -4.74 -10.68 -14.13
C LEU A 166 -5.23 -10.97 -15.55
N GLY A 167 -4.28 -11.19 -16.46
CA GLY A 167 -4.55 -11.59 -17.84
C GLY A 167 -4.57 -10.46 -18.85
N GLY A 168 -4.51 -10.85 -20.13
CA GLY A 168 -4.34 -9.93 -21.25
C GLY A 168 -5.58 -9.12 -21.68
N SER A 169 -6.79 -9.51 -21.24
CA SER A 169 -8.00 -8.74 -21.49
C SER A 169 -8.11 -7.56 -20.53
N PRO A 170 -8.49 -6.36 -21.01
CA PRO A 170 -8.53 -5.18 -20.16
C PRO A 170 -9.65 -5.25 -19.14
N TRP A 171 -9.33 -4.88 -17.91
CA TRP A 171 -10.29 -4.58 -16.86
C TRP A 171 -10.45 -3.07 -16.72
N THR A 172 -11.68 -2.62 -16.78
CA THR A 172 -11.99 -1.18 -16.73
C THR A 172 -12.15 -0.71 -15.29
N VAL A 173 -11.37 0.29 -14.89
CA VAL A 173 -11.46 0.97 -13.59
C VAL A 173 -11.85 2.41 -13.81
N THR A 174 -12.91 2.86 -13.13
CA THR A 174 -13.35 4.25 -13.18
C THR A 174 -12.74 5.04 -12.04
N ILE A 175 -11.99 6.08 -12.35
CA ILE A 175 -11.48 7.05 -11.40
C ILE A 175 -12.58 8.10 -11.17
N VAL A 176 -12.92 8.32 -9.90
CA VAL A 176 -13.96 9.26 -9.51
C VAL A 176 -13.39 10.44 -8.74
N SER A 177 -14.03 11.60 -8.87
CA SER A 177 -13.71 12.77 -8.03
C SER A 177 -13.91 12.43 -6.55
N PRO A 178 -12.93 12.69 -5.67
CA PRO A 178 -13.07 12.46 -4.22
C PRO A 178 -14.24 13.26 -3.60
N GLY A 179 -14.49 14.46 -4.08
CA GLY A 179 -15.54 15.34 -3.56
C GLY A 179 -16.91 15.04 -4.14
N SER A 180 -17.05 15.12 -5.46
CA SER A 180 -18.34 15.01 -6.16
C SER A 180 -18.77 13.57 -6.47
N ARG A 181 -17.85 12.60 -6.39
CA ARG A 181 -18.04 11.19 -6.80
C ARG A 181 -18.36 11.01 -8.28
N ARG A 182 -18.22 12.05 -9.09
CA ARG A 182 -18.40 11.97 -10.55
C ARG A 182 -17.27 11.17 -11.18
N PRO A 183 -17.56 10.36 -12.21
CA PRO A 183 -16.52 9.76 -13.06
C PRO A 183 -15.67 10.86 -13.72
N LEU A 184 -14.35 10.74 -13.63
CA LEU A 184 -13.39 11.67 -14.21
C LEU A 184 -12.52 11.04 -15.28
N ALA A 185 -12.13 9.78 -15.09
CA ALA A 185 -11.30 9.05 -16.04
C ALA A 185 -11.64 7.56 -16.02
N ILE A 186 -11.27 6.87 -17.09
CA ILE A 186 -11.39 5.42 -17.21
C ILE A 186 -10.00 4.88 -17.54
N VAL A 187 -9.52 3.93 -16.73
CA VAL A 187 -8.24 3.24 -16.91
C VAL A 187 -8.52 1.79 -17.32
N ALA A 188 -7.87 1.31 -18.36
CA ALA A 188 -7.98 -0.07 -18.84
C ALA A 188 -6.73 -0.85 -18.42
N LEU A 189 -6.82 -1.60 -17.32
CA LEU A 189 -5.72 -2.39 -16.77
C LEU A 189 -5.55 -3.72 -17.52
N ARG A 190 -4.32 -4.03 -17.90
CA ARG A 190 -3.93 -5.31 -18.53
C ARG A 190 -2.75 -5.89 -17.77
N ASP A 191 -2.96 -6.94 -16.99
CA ASP A 191 -1.94 -7.56 -16.14
C ASP A 191 -1.13 -6.52 -15.33
N ALA A 192 -1.85 -5.55 -14.79
CA ALA A 192 -1.33 -4.38 -14.10
C ALA A 192 -2.15 -4.06 -12.86
N ALA A 193 -1.61 -3.19 -12.01
CA ALA A 193 -2.23 -2.71 -10.79
C ALA A 193 -2.55 -1.22 -10.88
N LEU A 194 -3.52 -0.78 -10.08
CA LEU A 194 -3.82 0.62 -9.84
C LEU A 194 -4.11 0.83 -8.35
N ALA A 195 -3.46 1.81 -7.75
CA ALA A 195 -3.78 2.27 -6.40
C ALA A 195 -4.20 3.74 -6.43
N THR A 196 -5.13 4.11 -5.56
CA THR A 196 -5.60 5.51 -5.46
C THR A 196 -5.60 5.97 -4.02
N SER A 197 -4.94 7.10 -3.77
CA SER A 197 -5.02 7.83 -2.50
C SER A 197 -5.68 9.19 -2.68
N ALA A 198 -6.58 9.52 -1.74
CA ALA A 198 -7.22 10.82 -1.66
C ALA A 198 -7.41 11.20 -0.18
N PRO A 199 -7.43 12.50 0.18
CA PRO A 199 -7.81 12.92 1.52
C PRO A 199 -9.22 12.45 1.85
N HIS A 200 -9.43 11.82 3.01
CA HIS A 200 -10.77 11.47 3.49
C HIS A 200 -11.41 12.70 4.16
N ALA A 201 -12.43 13.25 3.55
CA ALA A 201 -13.32 14.20 4.20
C ALA A 201 -14.18 13.43 5.23
N GLY A 202 -13.77 13.42 6.50
CA GLY A 202 -14.67 13.04 7.58
C GLY A 202 -14.32 11.80 8.39
N ARG A 203 -13.26 11.87 9.16
CA ARG A 203 -13.13 11.33 10.52
C ARG A 203 -11.93 12.00 11.16
N SER A 204 -12.18 12.94 12.08
CA SER A 204 -11.18 13.66 12.89
C SER A 204 -9.93 14.15 12.11
N GLY A 205 -10.06 15.18 11.37
CA GLY A 205 -9.16 16.32 11.05
C GLY A 205 -7.70 16.10 10.67
N LEU A 206 -7.11 14.93 10.78
CA LEU A 206 -5.67 14.71 10.54
C LEU A 206 -5.37 13.22 10.27
N ASP A 207 -5.86 12.69 9.16
CA ASP A 207 -5.29 11.44 8.66
C ASP A 207 -4.00 11.77 7.92
N ILE A 208 -2.85 11.66 8.59
CA ILE A 208 -1.52 11.92 8.00
C ILE A 208 -1.14 10.96 6.87
N ARG A 209 -1.88 9.85 6.74
CA ARG A 209 -1.76 8.95 5.56
C ARG A 209 -2.24 9.65 4.29
N HIS A 210 -2.90 10.78 4.43
CA HIS A 210 -3.50 11.57 3.36
C HIS A 210 -3.29 13.06 3.60
N LEU A 211 -2.04 13.46 3.92
CA LEU A 211 -1.70 14.88 3.95
C LEU A 211 -1.99 15.48 2.56
N PRO A 212 -2.59 16.68 2.50
CA PRO A 212 -2.63 17.42 1.25
C PRO A 212 -1.20 17.53 0.73
N THR A 213 -1.03 17.51 -0.58
CA THR A 213 0.26 17.84 -1.21
C THR A 213 0.81 19.11 -0.56
N ALA A 214 2.13 19.20 -0.37
CA ALA A 214 2.76 20.35 0.26
C ALA A 214 2.37 21.69 -0.39
N ASP A 215 1.97 21.64 -1.68
CA ASP A 215 1.44 22.76 -2.47
C ASP A 215 -0.10 22.85 -2.45
N GLY A 216 -0.81 21.89 -1.81
CA GLY A 216 -2.29 21.87 -1.73
C GLY A 216 -3.00 21.69 -3.06
N THR A 217 -2.29 21.38 -4.15
CA THR A 217 -2.83 21.40 -5.52
C THR A 217 -3.53 20.10 -5.91
N ASN A 218 -3.10 18.94 -5.41
CA ASN A 218 -3.69 17.66 -5.76
C ASN A 218 -4.56 17.12 -4.63
N ILE A 219 -5.77 16.70 -4.96
CA ILE A 219 -6.72 16.07 -4.03
C ILE A 219 -6.78 14.55 -4.19
N SER A 220 -6.21 14.00 -5.26
CA SER A 220 -6.14 12.56 -5.48
C SER A 220 -4.97 12.20 -6.37
N VAL A 221 -4.34 11.07 -6.07
CA VAL A 221 -3.26 10.47 -6.85
C VAL A 221 -3.63 9.02 -7.13
N SER A 222 -3.71 8.66 -8.41
CA SER A 222 -3.87 7.28 -8.88
C SER A 222 -2.59 6.84 -9.60
N ILE A 223 -2.04 5.69 -9.23
CA ILE A 223 -0.81 5.14 -9.80
C ILE A 223 -1.14 3.81 -10.47
N GLU A 224 -0.84 3.69 -11.76
CA GLU A 224 -0.78 2.42 -12.48
C GLU A 224 0.66 1.91 -12.46
N ALA A 225 0.85 0.64 -12.06
CA ALA A 225 2.16 0.00 -11.99
C ALA A 225 2.05 -1.52 -12.24
N PRO A 226 3.16 -2.23 -12.50
CA PRO A 226 3.17 -3.69 -12.58
C PRO A 226 2.78 -4.38 -11.27
N SER A 227 3.01 -3.73 -10.13
CA SER A 227 2.75 -4.23 -8.77
C SER A 227 1.83 -3.29 -8.00
N ALA A 228 0.83 -3.84 -7.32
CA ALA A 228 -0.05 -3.07 -6.45
C ALA A 228 0.69 -2.57 -5.19
N MET A 229 1.70 -3.30 -4.75
CA MET A 229 2.57 -2.90 -3.63
C MET A 229 3.30 -1.58 -3.95
N ASP A 230 3.87 -1.46 -5.15
CA ASP A 230 4.55 -0.24 -5.57
C ASP A 230 3.56 0.90 -5.86
N ALA A 231 2.44 0.58 -6.50
CA ALA A 231 1.39 1.57 -6.73
C ALA A 231 0.90 2.19 -5.42
N ASP A 232 0.64 1.38 -4.37
CA ASP A 232 0.21 1.87 -3.04
C ASP A 232 1.27 2.78 -2.43
N ALA A 233 2.55 2.37 -2.38
CA ALA A 233 3.65 3.20 -1.85
C ALA A 233 3.82 4.52 -2.61
N LEU A 234 3.82 4.47 -3.94
CA LEU A 234 3.98 5.65 -4.79
C LEU A 234 2.85 6.67 -4.62
N THR A 235 1.62 6.24 -4.32
CA THR A 235 0.55 7.19 -4.02
C THR A 235 0.91 8.07 -2.81
N LYS A 236 1.62 7.55 -1.80
CA LYS A 236 2.03 8.28 -0.59
C LYS A 236 3.15 9.27 -0.92
N ILE A 237 4.15 8.83 -1.71
CA ILE A 237 5.26 9.65 -2.14
C ILE A 237 4.75 10.85 -2.97
N LEU A 238 3.90 10.60 -3.98
CA LEU A 238 3.40 11.67 -4.84
C LEU A 238 2.41 12.59 -4.12
N MET A 239 1.62 12.07 -3.18
CA MET A 239 0.74 12.87 -2.31
C MET A 239 1.51 13.84 -1.41
N ALA A 240 2.74 13.51 -1.01
CA ALA A 240 3.59 14.40 -0.23
C ALA A 240 4.12 15.61 -1.02
N GLY A 241 3.86 15.70 -2.33
CA GLY A 241 4.21 16.86 -3.15
C GLY A 241 5.67 16.90 -3.60
N VAL A 242 6.30 15.74 -3.76
CA VAL A 242 7.69 15.64 -4.26
C VAL A 242 7.86 16.30 -5.63
N GLN A 243 9.03 16.92 -5.86
CA GLN A 243 9.33 17.61 -7.11
C GLN A 243 9.67 16.63 -8.24
N GLU A 244 10.40 15.57 -7.95
CA GLU A 244 10.95 14.63 -8.94
C GLU A 244 9.98 13.45 -9.23
N ARG A 245 8.72 13.76 -9.50
CA ARG A 245 7.64 12.75 -9.68
C ARG A 245 7.97 11.71 -10.74
N HIS A 246 8.56 12.11 -11.87
CA HIS A 246 8.92 11.19 -12.96
C HIS A 246 9.97 10.18 -12.53
N HIS A 247 10.98 10.59 -11.75
CA HIS A 247 12.01 9.68 -11.24
C HIS A 247 11.40 8.50 -10.44
N TYR A 248 10.45 8.78 -9.53
CA TYR A 248 9.82 7.71 -8.77
C TYR A 248 8.94 6.80 -9.63
N LEU A 249 8.27 7.34 -10.62
CA LEU A 249 7.47 6.56 -11.56
C LEU A 249 8.36 5.65 -12.41
N GLU A 250 9.50 6.13 -12.90
CA GLU A 250 10.49 5.35 -13.65
C GLU A 250 11.03 4.16 -12.85
N LEU A 251 11.35 4.35 -11.57
CA LEU A 251 11.84 3.29 -10.68
C LEU A 251 10.88 2.09 -10.56
N ALA A 252 9.59 2.31 -10.78
CA ALA A 252 8.56 1.27 -10.73
C ALA A 252 7.98 0.91 -12.10
N GLY A 253 8.40 1.54 -13.19
CA GLY A 253 7.73 1.41 -14.50
C GLY A 253 6.25 1.83 -14.44
N ALA A 254 5.96 2.90 -13.70
CA ALA A 254 4.62 3.34 -13.35
C ALA A 254 4.20 4.59 -14.11
N SER A 255 2.89 4.85 -14.15
CA SER A 255 2.29 6.09 -14.59
C SER A 255 1.33 6.64 -13.53
N ALA A 256 1.03 7.93 -13.57
CA ALA A 256 0.17 8.57 -12.58
C ALA A 256 -0.92 9.45 -13.21
N LEU A 257 -2.09 9.47 -12.55
CA LEU A 257 -3.14 10.46 -12.75
C LEU A 257 -3.27 11.29 -11.48
N LEU A 258 -3.05 12.58 -11.58
CA LEU A 258 -3.17 13.55 -10.50
C LEU A 258 -4.46 14.35 -10.71
N ILE A 259 -5.30 14.42 -9.70
CA ILE A 259 -6.56 15.19 -9.75
C ILE A 259 -6.42 16.38 -8.80
N ALA A 260 -6.59 17.57 -9.34
CA ALA A 260 -6.56 18.82 -8.59
C ALA A 260 -7.93 19.13 -7.94
N ALA A 261 -7.98 20.14 -7.07
CA ALA A 261 -9.20 20.58 -6.38
C ALA A 261 -10.30 21.07 -7.36
N ASP A 262 -9.90 21.60 -8.52
CA ASP A 262 -10.79 22.02 -9.60
C ASP A 262 -11.19 20.87 -10.55
N GLU A 263 -10.92 19.62 -10.16
CA GLU A 263 -11.13 18.39 -10.94
C GLU A 263 -10.29 18.30 -12.22
N ARG A 264 -9.32 19.17 -12.42
CA ARG A 264 -8.37 19.07 -13.53
C ARG A 264 -7.49 17.84 -13.34
N ILE A 265 -7.33 17.06 -14.42
CA ILE A 265 -6.52 15.85 -14.45
C ILE A 265 -5.17 16.16 -15.11
N THR A 266 -4.10 15.74 -14.47
CA THR A 266 -2.74 15.72 -15.04
C THR A 266 -2.28 14.27 -15.13
N SER A 267 -1.91 13.82 -16.34
CA SER A 267 -1.28 12.51 -16.55
C SER A 267 0.24 12.67 -16.55
N LEU A 268 0.91 11.74 -15.90
CA LEU A 268 2.36 11.56 -15.93
C LEU A 268 2.63 10.13 -16.43
N ASP A 269 3.11 9.99 -17.66
CA ASP A 269 3.45 8.71 -18.27
C ASP A 269 4.95 8.63 -18.53
N THR A 270 5.62 7.61 -18.01
CA THR A 270 7.05 7.39 -18.26
C THR A 270 7.29 6.74 -19.62
N ARG A 271 6.26 6.13 -20.22
CA ARG A 271 6.35 5.46 -21.53
C ARG A 271 6.41 6.45 -22.71
N GLU A 272 6.07 7.72 -22.49
CA GLU A 272 6.16 8.77 -23.52
C GLU A 272 7.57 9.39 -23.64
N LEU A 273 8.49 9.03 -22.73
CA LEU A 273 9.86 9.59 -22.66
C LEU A 273 10.94 8.63 -23.20
N ALA A 274 10.57 7.48 -23.75
CA ALA A 274 11.50 6.45 -24.26
C ALA A 274 11.62 6.49 -25.80
#